data_5d74f8f7d2d4038ff98cfe7a317f4b17
#
_entry.id   5d74f8f7d2d4038ff98cfe7a317f4b17
#
_cell.length_a   1.000
_cell.length_b   1.000
_cell.length_c   1.000
_cell.angle_alpha   90.00
_cell.angle_beta   90.00
_cell.angle_gamma   90.00
#
_symmetry.space_group_name_H-M   'P 1'
#
loop_
_entity.id
_entity.type
_entity.pdbx_description
1 polymer ?
#
loop_
_entity_poly.entity_id
_entity_poly.type
_entity_poly.pdbx_seq_one_letter_code
_entity_poly.pdbx_strand_id
1 'polypeptide(L)'
;MSISRYYTVGAVAPDLRSLKALDERLEDSGLPADSLLVLLRRKDERLVRVTLPEVRARRVESGLSRAQWFEFASTYLGVTAVSVLMGAVHLPTGIAVQAVLTLAAIVGLILYHRRPHLQNKLLAMGLPIDFAEEWETHFSQGFALALATVPADQFDETQDTFLEDPGLLSPLAVDRRPVL
;
A
#
# COMPACT_ATOMS: atom_id res chain seq x y z
N MET A 1 0.35 35.92 0.59
CA MET A 1 0.87 34.56 0.42
C MET A 1 -0.28 33.72 -0.13
N SER A 2 -0.23 33.36 -1.39
CA SER A 2 -1.22 32.45 -2.00
C SER A 2 -0.95 31.06 -1.46
N ILE A 3 -1.88 30.48 -0.73
CA ILE A 3 -1.81 29.08 -0.31
C ILE A 3 -2.04 28.28 -1.59
N SER A 4 -0.99 27.73 -2.17
CA SER A 4 -1.10 26.84 -3.33
C SER A 4 -1.91 25.62 -2.90
N ARG A 5 -3.15 25.51 -3.40
CA ARG A 5 -3.95 24.31 -3.22
C ARG A 5 -3.41 23.24 -4.15
N TYR A 6 -3.21 22.06 -3.61
CA TYR A 6 -2.82 20.88 -4.37
C TYR A 6 -3.94 19.87 -4.33
N TYR A 7 -4.14 19.22 -5.46
CA TYR A 7 -5.10 18.15 -5.64
C TYR A 7 -4.37 16.86 -5.92
N THR A 8 -4.98 15.75 -5.59
CA THR A 8 -4.48 14.44 -5.94
C THR A 8 -5.50 13.74 -6.81
N VAL A 9 -5.07 13.33 -7.99
CA VAL A 9 -5.83 12.48 -8.90
C VAL A 9 -5.18 11.12 -8.87
N GLY A 10 -5.98 10.06 -8.78
CA GLY A 10 -5.45 8.72 -8.74
C GLY A 10 -6.33 7.73 -9.49
N ALA A 11 -5.72 6.65 -9.93
CA ALA A 11 -6.39 5.51 -10.54
C ALA A 11 -5.57 4.23 -10.38
N VAL A 12 -6.23 3.09 -10.51
CA VAL A 12 -5.54 1.80 -10.55
C VAL A 12 -5.18 1.46 -11.99
N ALA A 13 -3.89 1.25 -12.24
CA ALA A 13 -3.40 0.70 -13.50
C ALA A 13 -3.43 -0.83 -13.45
N PRO A 14 -4.13 -1.52 -14.36
CA PRO A 14 -4.22 -2.98 -14.36
C PRO A 14 -2.93 -3.66 -14.80
N ASP A 15 -2.09 -2.98 -15.56
CA ASP A 15 -0.83 -3.49 -16.08
C ASP A 15 0.22 -2.38 -16.29
N LEU A 16 1.44 -2.79 -16.65
CA LEU A 16 2.54 -1.86 -16.91
C LEU A 16 2.32 -1.01 -18.16
N ARG A 17 1.57 -1.50 -19.16
CA ARG A 17 1.30 -0.76 -20.40
C ARG A 17 0.42 0.45 -20.11
N SER A 18 -0.65 0.25 -19.33
CA SER A 18 -1.54 1.34 -18.90
C SER A 18 -0.78 2.38 -18.07
N LEU A 19 0.10 1.92 -17.17
CA LEU A 19 0.93 2.84 -16.38
C LEU A 19 1.89 3.66 -17.24
N LYS A 20 2.50 3.03 -18.25
CA LYS A 20 3.41 3.72 -19.18
C LYS A 20 2.66 4.73 -20.06
N ALA A 21 1.50 4.35 -20.58
CA ALA A 21 0.67 5.25 -21.36
C ALA A 21 0.21 6.48 -20.56
N LEU A 22 -0.12 6.27 -19.28
CA LEU A 22 -0.47 7.37 -18.37
C LEU A 22 0.74 8.32 -18.15
N ASP A 23 1.93 7.77 -17.89
CA ASP A 23 3.16 8.54 -17.69
C ASP A 23 3.47 9.42 -18.92
N GLU A 24 3.46 8.82 -20.13
CA GLU A 24 3.67 9.53 -21.40
C GLU A 24 2.65 10.68 -21.60
N ARG A 25 1.38 10.48 -21.27
CA ARG A 25 0.34 11.52 -21.38
C ARG A 25 0.52 12.64 -20.36
N LEU A 26 0.95 12.32 -19.14
CA LEU A 26 1.22 13.31 -18.11
C LEU A 26 2.45 14.15 -18.47
N GLU A 27 3.49 13.56 -19.06
CA GLU A 27 4.63 14.28 -19.61
C GLU A 27 4.23 15.22 -20.74
N ASP A 28 3.38 14.75 -21.66
CA ASP A 28 2.85 15.56 -22.78
C ASP A 28 2.02 16.76 -22.28
N SER A 29 1.34 16.63 -21.13
CA SER A 29 0.62 17.71 -20.45
C SER A 29 1.57 18.66 -19.69
N GLY A 30 2.87 18.43 -19.72
CA GLY A 30 3.87 19.27 -19.05
C GLY A 30 3.95 19.07 -17.53
N LEU A 31 3.36 17.99 -17.01
CA LEU A 31 3.51 17.62 -15.60
C LEU A 31 4.93 17.07 -15.35
N PRO A 32 5.61 17.53 -14.29
CA PRO A 32 6.92 16.98 -13.95
C PRO A 32 6.79 15.50 -13.54
N ALA A 33 7.70 14.66 -14.01
CA ALA A 33 7.69 13.20 -13.74
C ALA A 33 7.66 12.88 -12.24
N ASP A 34 8.16 13.77 -11.39
CA ASP A 34 8.15 13.62 -9.94
C ASP A 34 6.78 13.91 -9.29
N SER A 35 5.80 14.41 -10.04
CA SER A 35 4.42 14.58 -9.58
C SER A 35 3.65 13.26 -9.51
N LEU A 36 4.09 12.24 -10.27
CA LEU A 36 3.48 10.91 -10.30
C LEU A 36 4.10 10.00 -9.24
N LEU A 37 3.28 9.58 -8.27
CA LEU A 37 3.62 8.57 -7.28
C LEU A 37 2.94 7.26 -7.64
N VAL A 38 3.70 6.20 -7.86
CA VAL A 38 3.18 4.88 -8.15
C VAL A 38 3.34 3.97 -6.93
N LEU A 39 2.22 3.49 -6.40
CA LEU A 39 2.19 2.50 -5.34
C LEU A 39 2.13 1.11 -5.94
N LEU A 40 3.08 0.24 -5.56
CA LEU A 40 3.32 -1.05 -6.19
C LEU A 40 3.28 -2.19 -5.18
N ARG A 41 2.97 -3.39 -5.68
CA ARG A 41 3.25 -4.63 -4.96
C ARG A 41 4.74 -4.96 -5.07
N ARG A 42 5.24 -5.70 -4.07
CA ARG A 42 6.66 -6.10 -4.02
C ARG A 42 7.17 -6.76 -5.29
N LYS A 43 6.35 -7.61 -5.92
CA LYS A 43 6.73 -8.37 -7.13
C LYS A 43 6.96 -7.47 -8.36
N ASP A 44 6.27 -6.32 -8.41
CA ASP A 44 6.21 -5.45 -9.58
C ASP A 44 7.23 -4.29 -9.51
N GLU A 45 7.81 -4.05 -8.33
CA GLU A 45 8.73 -2.93 -8.07
C GLU A 45 9.93 -2.89 -9.02
N ARG A 46 10.58 -4.05 -9.22
CA ARG A 46 11.77 -4.13 -10.09
C ARG A 46 11.44 -3.81 -11.54
N LEU A 47 10.29 -4.27 -12.00
CA LEU A 47 9.85 -4.06 -13.38
C LEU A 47 9.59 -2.58 -13.64
N VAL A 48 8.87 -1.91 -12.75
CA VAL A 48 8.57 -0.47 -12.89
C VAL A 48 9.83 0.37 -12.81
N ARG A 49 10.73 0.13 -11.88
CA ARG A 49 11.99 0.87 -11.77
C ARG A 49 12.88 0.78 -12.99
N VAL A 50 12.82 -0.33 -13.74
CA VAL A 50 13.58 -0.50 -14.98
C VAL A 50 12.91 0.20 -16.15
N THR A 51 11.56 0.20 -16.18
CA THR A 51 10.79 0.70 -17.32
C THR A 51 10.46 2.19 -17.20
N LEU A 52 10.25 2.67 -15.98
CA LEU A 52 9.88 4.05 -15.64
C LEU A 52 10.82 4.57 -14.54
N PRO A 53 12.08 4.86 -14.84
CA PRO A 53 13.09 5.21 -13.84
C PRO A 53 12.84 6.56 -13.17
N GLU A 54 12.13 7.47 -13.83
CA GLU A 54 11.86 8.84 -13.34
C GLU A 54 10.65 8.92 -12.43
N VAL A 55 9.76 7.93 -12.49
CA VAL A 55 8.55 7.87 -11.68
C VAL A 55 8.87 7.51 -10.23
N ARG A 56 8.26 8.20 -9.29
CA ARG A 56 8.38 7.88 -7.86
C ARG A 56 7.64 6.59 -7.53
N ALA A 57 8.34 5.48 -7.57
CA ALA A 57 7.79 4.18 -7.20
C ALA A 57 7.92 3.91 -5.69
N ARG A 58 6.80 3.63 -5.01
CA ARG A 58 6.77 3.28 -3.59
C ARG A 58 6.07 1.95 -3.38
N ARG A 59 6.73 1.06 -2.67
CA ARG A 59 6.20 -0.28 -2.39
C ARG A 59 5.13 -0.23 -1.29
N VAL A 60 4.01 -0.90 -1.54
CA VAL A 60 3.05 -1.27 -0.51
C VAL A 60 3.53 -2.58 0.11
N GLU A 61 4.00 -2.52 1.35
CA GLU A 61 4.44 -3.72 2.06
C GLU A 61 3.21 -4.52 2.49
N SER A 62 3.11 -5.72 1.96
CA SER A 62 2.14 -6.72 2.41
C SER A 62 2.87 -7.74 3.29
N GLY A 63 2.84 -7.54 4.60
CA GLY A 63 3.46 -8.47 5.53
C GLY A 63 4.27 -7.79 6.63
N LEU A 64 4.74 -8.59 7.58
CA LEU A 64 5.57 -8.13 8.68
C LEU A 64 6.95 -7.66 8.17
N SER A 65 7.36 -6.48 8.61
CA SER A 65 8.75 -6.02 8.41
C SER A 65 9.73 -6.94 9.14
N ARG A 66 11.02 -6.88 8.79
CA ARG A 66 12.03 -7.67 9.48
C ARG A 66 12.06 -7.41 11.00
N ALA A 67 11.87 -6.16 11.40
CA ALA A 67 11.83 -5.79 12.81
C ALA A 67 10.61 -6.40 13.51
N GLN A 68 9.43 -6.33 12.91
CA GLN A 68 8.21 -6.94 13.43
C GLN A 68 8.29 -8.47 13.47
N TRP A 69 8.94 -9.10 12.48
CA TRP A 69 9.22 -10.54 12.50
C TRP A 69 10.12 -10.92 13.65
N PHE A 70 11.17 -10.15 13.90
CA PHE A 70 12.10 -10.40 15.01
C PHE A 70 11.39 -10.22 16.36
N GLU A 71 10.60 -9.17 16.52
CA GLU A 71 9.80 -8.91 17.71
C GLU A 71 8.78 -10.03 17.96
N PHE A 72 8.05 -10.44 16.93
CA PHE A 72 7.12 -11.57 17.01
C PHE A 72 7.83 -12.86 17.40
N ALA A 73 8.95 -13.20 16.74
CA ALA A 73 9.71 -14.40 17.01
C ALA A 73 10.31 -14.41 18.43
N SER A 74 10.87 -13.28 18.88
CA SER A 74 11.43 -13.18 20.24
C SER A 74 10.35 -13.31 21.32
N THR A 75 9.20 -12.69 21.11
CA THR A 75 8.03 -12.82 22.01
C THR A 75 7.55 -14.26 22.05
N TYR A 76 7.37 -14.90 20.89
CA TYR A 76 6.92 -16.29 20.81
C TYR A 76 7.90 -17.26 21.49
N LEU A 77 9.21 -17.07 21.29
CA LEU A 77 10.26 -17.87 21.97
C LEU A 77 10.25 -17.68 23.47
N GLY A 78 10.10 -16.44 23.96
CA GLY A 78 10.01 -16.17 25.39
C GLY A 78 8.83 -16.87 26.06
N VAL A 79 7.66 -16.79 25.42
CA VAL A 79 6.45 -17.43 25.92
C VAL A 79 6.53 -18.98 25.82
N THR A 80 7.17 -19.50 24.76
CA THR A 80 7.45 -20.93 24.63
C THR A 80 8.35 -21.42 25.77
N ALA A 81 9.39 -20.67 26.14
CA ALA A 81 10.26 -21.03 27.27
C ALA A 81 9.47 -21.13 28.59
N VAL A 82 8.53 -20.23 28.85
CA VAL A 82 7.64 -20.27 30.00
C VAL A 82 6.76 -21.53 29.97
N SER A 83 6.17 -21.89 28.84
CA SER A 83 5.32 -23.10 28.72
C SER A 83 6.11 -24.38 28.91
N VAL A 84 7.40 -24.43 28.49
CA VAL A 84 8.29 -25.55 28.74
C VAL A 84 8.61 -25.69 30.25
N LEU A 85 8.88 -24.58 30.94
CA LEU A 85 9.09 -24.58 32.40
C LEU A 85 7.82 -25.06 33.14
N MET A 86 6.64 -24.63 32.72
CA MET A 86 5.36 -25.11 33.26
C MET A 86 5.18 -26.62 33.01
N GLY A 87 5.58 -27.10 31.84
CA GLY A 87 5.54 -28.52 31.47
C GLY A 87 6.49 -29.38 32.31
N ALA A 88 7.63 -28.84 32.75
CA ALA A 88 8.54 -29.52 33.66
C ALA A 88 7.93 -29.77 35.04
N VAL A 89 7.03 -28.89 35.48
CA VAL A 89 6.29 -29.06 36.77
C VAL A 89 5.05 -29.92 36.58
N HIS A 90 4.29 -29.68 35.50
CA HIS A 90 3.04 -30.39 35.20
C HIS A 90 2.85 -30.49 33.68
N LEU A 91 3.22 -31.62 33.11
CA LEU A 91 3.29 -31.89 31.68
C LEU A 91 1.97 -31.55 30.94
N PRO A 92 0.77 -31.97 31.38
CA PRO A 92 -0.48 -31.63 30.69
C PRO A 92 -0.75 -30.13 30.59
N THR A 93 -0.40 -29.35 31.63
CA THR A 93 -0.55 -27.90 31.65
C THR A 93 0.40 -27.23 30.65
N GLY A 94 1.66 -27.65 30.60
CA GLY A 94 2.63 -27.11 29.63
C GLY A 94 2.18 -27.35 28.18
N ILE A 95 1.71 -28.55 27.87
CA ILE A 95 1.18 -28.88 26.53
C ILE A 95 -0.06 -28.05 26.19
N ALA A 96 -1.01 -27.92 27.12
CA ALA A 96 -2.22 -27.12 26.89
C ALA A 96 -1.90 -25.65 26.64
N VAL A 97 -1.03 -25.05 27.45
CA VAL A 97 -0.60 -23.66 27.26
C VAL A 97 0.10 -23.48 25.92
N GLN A 98 1.03 -24.36 25.54
CA GLN A 98 1.73 -24.28 24.27
C GLN A 98 0.78 -24.41 23.07
N ALA A 99 -0.21 -25.30 23.13
CA ALA A 99 -1.21 -25.45 22.07
C ALA A 99 -2.06 -24.18 21.87
N VAL A 100 -2.52 -23.57 22.96
CA VAL A 100 -3.29 -22.31 22.91
C VAL A 100 -2.44 -21.18 22.32
N LEU A 101 -1.18 -21.04 22.75
CA LEU A 101 -0.27 -20.01 22.24
C LEU A 101 0.05 -20.18 20.76
N THR A 102 0.30 -21.41 20.31
CA THR A 102 0.54 -21.70 18.90
C THR A 102 -0.69 -21.36 18.06
N LEU A 103 -1.89 -21.76 18.52
CA LEU A 103 -3.13 -21.40 17.84
C LEU A 103 -3.34 -19.90 17.77
N ALA A 104 -3.13 -19.18 18.87
CA ALA A 104 -3.24 -17.72 18.92
C ALA A 104 -2.23 -17.03 17.96
N ALA A 105 -1.00 -17.53 17.88
CA ALA A 105 0.01 -17.02 16.96
C ALA A 105 -0.40 -17.23 15.48
N ILE A 106 -0.90 -18.41 15.14
CA ILE A 106 -1.40 -18.72 13.79
C ILE A 106 -2.58 -17.81 13.43
N VAL A 107 -3.58 -17.71 14.31
CA VAL A 107 -4.75 -16.84 14.09
C VAL A 107 -4.30 -15.38 13.95
N GLY A 108 -3.41 -14.92 14.81
CA GLY A 108 -2.85 -13.56 14.75
C GLY A 108 -2.15 -13.27 13.42
N LEU A 109 -1.34 -14.20 12.90
CA LEU A 109 -0.69 -14.08 11.60
C LEU A 109 -1.70 -14.05 10.45
N ILE A 110 -2.74 -14.89 10.49
CA ILE A 110 -3.80 -14.90 9.47
C ILE A 110 -4.54 -13.56 9.47
N LEU A 111 -4.95 -13.08 10.64
CA LEU A 111 -5.64 -11.80 10.76
C LEU A 111 -4.76 -10.63 10.30
N TYR A 112 -3.47 -10.65 10.63
CA TYR A 112 -2.51 -9.65 10.17
C TYR A 112 -2.38 -9.65 8.64
N HIS A 113 -2.29 -10.83 8.00
CA HIS A 113 -2.20 -10.95 6.54
C HIS A 113 -3.48 -10.50 5.81
N ARG A 114 -4.63 -10.57 6.48
CA ARG A 114 -5.92 -10.11 5.95
C ARG A 114 -6.16 -8.60 6.11
N ARG A 115 -5.27 -7.88 6.81
CA ARG A 115 -5.43 -6.42 6.95
C ARG A 115 -5.23 -5.71 5.62
N PRO A 116 -6.03 -4.68 5.32
CA PRO A 116 -5.90 -3.86 4.12
C PRO A 116 -4.66 -2.96 4.23
N HIS A 117 -3.56 -3.40 3.66
CA HIS A 117 -2.26 -2.71 3.79
C HIS A 117 -2.18 -1.41 3.00
N LEU A 118 -2.81 -1.35 1.82
CA LEU A 118 -2.87 -0.14 1.00
C LEU A 118 -3.76 0.89 1.67
N GLN A 119 -4.97 0.51 2.14
CA GLN A 119 -5.90 1.39 2.85
C GLN A 119 -5.20 2.11 4.01
N ASN A 120 -4.49 1.36 4.86
CA ASN A 120 -3.76 1.96 5.98
C ASN A 120 -2.68 2.96 5.52
N LYS A 121 -2.04 2.69 4.39
CA LYS A 121 -1.03 3.59 3.82
C LYS A 121 -1.65 4.84 3.22
N LEU A 122 -2.77 4.71 2.52
CA LEU A 122 -3.52 5.83 1.97
C LEU A 122 -4.06 6.74 3.08
N LEU A 123 -4.60 6.15 4.16
CA LEU A 123 -5.02 6.89 5.35
C LEU A 123 -3.85 7.64 6.01
N ALA A 124 -2.67 6.99 6.10
CA ALA A 124 -1.47 7.64 6.62
C ALA A 124 -0.98 8.80 5.71
N MET A 125 -1.32 8.77 4.43
CA MET A 125 -1.07 9.87 3.48
C MET A 125 -2.17 10.95 3.52
N GLY A 126 -3.18 10.80 4.38
CA GLY A 126 -4.25 11.78 4.57
C GLY A 126 -5.44 11.66 3.62
N LEU A 127 -5.57 10.54 2.88
CA LEU A 127 -6.74 10.32 2.05
C LEU A 127 -7.96 9.93 2.90
N PRO A 128 -9.20 10.30 2.49
CA PRO A 128 -10.43 9.88 3.14
C PRO A 128 -10.62 8.35 3.11
N ILE A 129 -11.30 7.81 4.13
CA ILE A 129 -11.44 6.37 4.30
C ILE A 129 -12.21 5.71 3.14
N ASP A 130 -13.25 6.35 2.64
CA ASP A 130 -14.10 5.83 1.56
C ASP A 130 -13.28 5.58 0.28
N PHE A 131 -12.42 6.55 -0.10
CA PHE A 131 -11.51 6.42 -1.23
C PHE A 131 -10.42 5.37 -0.99
N ALA A 132 -9.89 5.31 0.23
CA ALA A 132 -8.85 4.35 0.57
C ALA A 132 -9.37 2.90 0.49
N GLU A 133 -10.63 2.65 0.85
CA GLU A 133 -11.29 1.34 0.78
C GLU A 133 -11.59 0.93 -0.67
N GLU A 134 -12.11 1.85 -1.48
CA GLU A 134 -12.39 1.61 -2.89
C GLU A 134 -11.09 1.27 -3.65
N TRP A 135 -10.05 2.09 -3.47
CA TRP A 135 -8.76 1.84 -4.11
C TRP A 135 -8.06 0.58 -3.63
N GLU A 136 -8.20 0.19 -2.34
CA GLU A 136 -7.71 -1.10 -1.86
C GLU A 136 -8.35 -2.25 -2.62
N THR A 137 -9.67 -2.18 -2.84
CA THR A 137 -10.43 -3.20 -3.57
C THR A 137 -9.92 -3.33 -5.00
N HIS A 138 -9.82 -2.23 -5.72
CA HIS A 138 -9.34 -2.22 -7.11
C HIS A 138 -7.86 -2.55 -7.23
N PHE A 139 -7.01 -2.04 -6.33
CA PHE A 139 -5.58 -2.38 -6.30
C PHE A 139 -5.35 -3.87 -6.08
N SER A 140 -6.22 -4.54 -5.31
CA SER A 140 -6.12 -5.99 -5.12
C SER A 140 -6.28 -6.77 -6.44
N GLN A 141 -6.99 -6.19 -7.42
CA GLN A 141 -7.26 -6.74 -8.75
C GLN A 141 -6.30 -6.21 -9.82
N GLY A 142 -5.70 -5.03 -9.60
CA GLY A 142 -4.84 -4.34 -10.54
C GLY A 142 -3.35 -4.60 -10.35
N PHE A 143 -2.53 -3.83 -11.08
CA PHE A 143 -1.08 -3.88 -11.07
C PHE A 143 -0.48 -2.87 -10.10
N ALA A 144 -0.88 -1.59 -10.23
CA ALA A 144 -0.35 -0.48 -9.48
C ALA A 144 -1.45 0.56 -9.19
N LEU A 145 -1.25 1.39 -8.16
CA LEU A 145 -2.03 2.60 -7.95
C LEU A 145 -1.16 3.80 -8.35
N ALA A 146 -1.62 4.56 -9.32
CA ALA A 146 -1.01 5.81 -9.78
C ALA A 146 -1.67 7.00 -9.08
N LEU A 147 -0.88 7.90 -8.51
CA LEU A 147 -1.32 9.10 -7.80
C LEU A 147 -0.56 10.30 -8.37
N ALA A 148 -1.23 11.21 -9.06
CA ALA A 148 -0.66 12.48 -9.49
C ALA A 148 -1.04 13.58 -8.50
N THR A 149 -0.04 14.32 -8.01
CA THR A 149 -0.25 15.48 -7.13
C THR A 149 0.03 16.75 -7.92
N VAL A 150 -0.99 17.54 -8.17
CA VAL A 150 -0.93 18.69 -9.06
C VAL A 150 -1.44 19.96 -8.39
N PRO A 151 -0.95 21.14 -8.79
CA PRO A 151 -1.51 22.40 -8.36
C PRO A 151 -2.90 22.64 -8.99
N ALA A 152 -3.65 23.58 -8.43
CA ALA A 152 -5.06 23.79 -8.80
C ALA A 152 -5.26 24.20 -10.27
N ASP A 153 -4.29 24.83 -10.87
CA ASP A 153 -4.32 25.28 -12.28
C ASP A 153 -4.14 24.14 -13.31
N GLN A 154 -3.59 23.02 -12.89
CA GLN A 154 -3.38 21.82 -13.72
C GLN A 154 -4.37 20.70 -13.36
N PHE A 155 -5.28 20.93 -12.42
CA PHE A 155 -6.16 19.89 -11.89
C PHE A 155 -7.13 19.35 -12.93
N ASP A 156 -7.84 20.23 -13.63
CA ASP A 156 -8.88 19.81 -14.59
C ASP A 156 -8.28 18.99 -15.74
N GLU A 157 -7.14 19.44 -16.30
CA GLU A 157 -6.44 18.73 -17.37
C GLU A 157 -5.93 17.36 -16.92
N THR A 158 -5.38 17.29 -15.71
CA THR A 158 -4.92 16.02 -15.13
C THR A 158 -6.09 15.09 -14.87
N GLN A 159 -7.20 15.60 -14.34
CA GLN A 159 -8.40 14.81 -14.10
C GLN A 159 -8.96 14.23 -15.39
N ASP A 160 -9.03 15.02 -16.43
CA ASP A 160 -9.50 14.58 -17.75
C ASP A 160 -8.58 13.49 -18.32
N THR A 161 -7.26 13.64 -18.18
CA THR A 161 -6.28 12.63 -18.59
C THR A 161 -6.52 11.28 -17.91
N PHE A 162 -6.84 11.28 -16.61
CA PHE A 162 -7.15 10.05 -15.86
C PHE A 162 -8.53 9.47 -16.21
N LEU A 163 -9.53 10.31 -16.46
CA LEU A 163 -10.91 9.89 -16.80
C LEU A 163 -11.02 9.35 -18.22
N GLU A 164 -10.30 9.94 -19.16
CA GLU A 164 -10.35 9.55 -20.57
C GLU A 164 -9.49 8.32 -20.90
N ASP A 165 -8.65 7.87 -19.97
CA ASP A 165 -7.81 6.70 -20.20
C ASP A 165 -8.59 5.40 -19.96
N PRO A 166 -8.98 4.66 -21.03
CA PRO A 166 -9.72 3.42 -20.88
C PRO A 166 -8.90 2.28 -20.26
N GLY A 167 -7.60 2.48 -20.12
CA GLY A 167 -6.68 1.52 -19.49
C GLY A 167 -6.63 1.67 -17.98
N LEU A 168 -7.28 2.67 -17.38
CA LEU A 168 -7.27 2.91 -15.94
C LEU A 168 -8.59 2.48 -15.28
N LEU A 169 -8.51 2.04 -14.03
CA LEU A 169 -9.65 1.63 -13.23
C LEU A 169 -9.89 2.63 -12.09
N SER A 170 -11.16 2.94 -11.83
CA SER A 170 -11.63 3.82 -10.75
C SER A 170 -10.82 5.10 -10.58
N PRO A 171 -10.77 5.97 -11.61
CA PRO A 171 -10.15 7.28 -11.48
C PRO A 171 -10.91 8.12 -10.45
N LEU A 172 -10.19 8.69 -9.49
CA LEU A 172 -10.74 9.51 -8.42
C LEU A 172 -9.87 10.75 -8.21
N ALA A 173 -10.52 11.87 -7.91
CA ALA A 173 -9.85 13.11 -7.56
C ALA A 173 -10.13 13.49 -6.10
N VAL A 174 -9.10 13.91 -5.38
CA VAL A 174 -9.20 14.29 -3.96
C VAL A 174 -8.62 15.69 -3.76
N ASP A 175 -9.41 16.58 -3.13
CA ASP A 175 -8.98 17.93 -2.75
C ASP A 175 -8.02 17.87 -1.55
N ARG A 176 -6.90 17.18 -1.69
CA ARG A 176 -5.84 17.14 -0.67
C ARG A 176 -4.50 16.77 -1.27
N ARG A 177 -3.44 17.31 -0.69
CA ARG A 177 -2.07 16.84 -0.91
C ARG A 177 -1.82 15.63 0.00
N PRO A 178 -1.46 14.45 -0.53
CA PRO A 178 -1.03 13.37 0.33
C PRO A 178 0.19 13.81 1.13
N VAL A 179 0.15 13.64 2.43
CA VAL A 179 1.32 13.87 3.30
C VAL A 179 2.28 12.70 3.07
N LEU A 180 3.35 12.98 2.32
CA LEU A 180 4.40 12.01 1.97
C LEU A 180 5.41 11.84 3.11
#